data_28550d5150d832e3c4afc945f2b16fd9
#
_entry.id   28550d5150d832e3c4afc945f2b16fd9
#
_cell.length_a   1.000
_cell.length_b   1.000
_cell.length_c   1.000
_cell.angle_alpha   90.00
_cell.angle_beta   90.00
_cell.angle_gamma   90.00
#
_symmetry.space_group_name_H-M   'P 1'
#
loop_
_entity.id
_entity.type
_entity.pdbx_description
1 polymer ?
#
loop_
_entity_poly.entity_id
_entity_poly.type
_entity_poly.pdbx_seq_one_letter_code
_entity_poly.pdbx_strand_id
1 'polypeptide(L)'
;MISLVPQPSSLVEGSGRFVLDEQTRIVAPDSLAGTVAWLQQALRPATGLPLRESERSDATDRSDATDRSDRAIVLGLSADLRPSEYRLEAGVSGVVIEGGDEAGLFHGVQTLLQLLPTAVYRRALVADAEWFVPSVTIVDAPRFGWRGAMLDVARHFLPKHDVLRFIDLMAMHKLNVLHWHLTEDQGWRIEIKRYPKLTEVASWRTESQVGAGEDATMDGRPHGGFYTQDDIREVVAYAAARHIDVVPEVDVPGHSQAAIAAYPFLGIGGEAKQLEVYTRWGIIEDVLAMEESTVEFYTNVFDEVMDLFPSAYIGVGGDECPRVQWAEDPRTQELMRERGFTDEAELQTWFIGRLDEHITSKGRRIYGWDEILEGEISPSATVASWRGLTGAVTAAKRGHDVVACPDDQVYLDYRQSLDPNEPIPVSIPLTVEDVYAFEPVPSDLTEAEAAHVLGGQGNIWTEHMDSPRTIDYLVFPRLSALAEAVWTTGSRDFSEFEPRLARHLARLDAVGVEYRRSSGPLPWQTRPGVPGRPATREERAAYIAEIVANIAQ
;
A
#
# COMPACT_ATOMS: atom_id res chain seq x y z
N MET A 1 29.48 10.26 -5.30
CA MET A 1 28.28 10.71 -4.56
C MET A 1 27.33 9.52 -4.41
N ILE A 2 27.05 9.14 -3.18
CA ILE A 2 26.12 8.08 -2.82
C ILE A 2 24.68 8.54 -3.14
N SER A 3 23.86 7.62 -3.67
CA SER A 3 22.49 7.93 -4.09
C SER A 3 21.55 6.90 -3.48
N LEU A 4 20.75 7.32 -2.51
CA LEU A 4 19.77 6.51 -1.80
C LEU A 4 18.36 7.11 -1.98
N VAL A 5 17.37 6.25 -2.07
CA VAL A 5 15.93 6.59 -2.10
C VAL A 5 15.21 5.57 -1.21
N PRO A 6 14.58 6.01 -0.11
CA PRO A 6 14.52 7.37 0.44
C PRO A 6 15.88 7.89 0.93
N GLN A 7 15.98 9.23 1.01
CA GLN A 7 17.15 9.89 1.57
C GLN A 7 17.24 9.67 3.08
N PRO A 8 18.40 9.22 3.61
CA PRO A 8 18.57 9.07 5.04
C PRO A 8 18.71 10.40 5.76
N SER A 9 18.36 10.41 7.05
CA SER A 9 18.43 11.59 7.92
C SER A 9 19.86 12.13 8.07
N SER A 10 20.86 11.25 8.06
CA SER A 10 22.29 11.63 8.09
C SER A 10 23.11 10.67 7.24
N LEU A 11 24.00 11.22 6.42
CA LEU A 11 24.94 10.48 5.59
C LEU A 11 26.27 11.23 5.53
N VAL A 12 27.35 10.55 5.94
CA VAL A 12 28.72 11.08 5.90
C VAL A 12 29.56 10.12 5.09
N GLU A 13 30.02 10.57 3.91
CA GLU A 13 30.95 9.78 3.07
C GLU A 13 32.36 9.71 3.69
N GLY A 14 32.90 8.49 3.74
CA GLY A 14 34.28 8.23 4.17
C GLY A 14 35.22 8.01 2.99
N SER A 15 36.45 7.64 3.27
CA SER A 15 37.45 7.28 2.25
C SER A 15 37.63 5.77 2.14
N GLY A 16 37.70 5.26 0.89
CA GLY A 16 37.86 3.83 0.61
C GLY A 16 36.53 3.11 0.39
N ARG A 17 36.63 1.80 0.38
CA ARG A 17 35.45 0.91 0.17
C ARG A 17 35.71 -0.47 0.75
N PHE A 18 34.68 -1.16 1.16
CA PHE A 18 34.69 -2.58 1.50
C PHE A 18 34.39 -3.41 0.23
N VAL A 19 35.26 -4.36 -0.09
CA VAL A 19 35.08 -5.27 -1.22
C VAL A 19 34.57 -6.61 -0.68
N LEU A 20 33.41 -7.05 -1.17
CA LEU A 20 32.86 -8.36 -0.85
C LEU A 20 33.55 -9.43 -1.73
N ASP A 21 33.99 -10.51 -1.10
CA ASP A 21 34.67 -11.63 -1.73
C ASP A 21 34.20 -12.98 -1.15
N GLU A 22 34.82 -14.10 -1.57
CA GLU A 22 34.51 -15.45 -1.10
C GLU A 22 34.74 -15.65 0.41
N GLN A 23 35.52 -14.79 1.06
CA GLN A 23 35.81 -14.84 2.49
C GLN A 23 34.83 -13.97 3.29
N THR A 24 34.04 -13.13 2.61
CA THR A 24 33.04 -12.30 3.26
C THR A 24 31.99 -13.17 3.96
N ARG A 25 31.77 -12.88 5.25
CA ARG A 25 30.80 -13.60 6.10
C ARG A 25 29.75 -12.63 6.64
N ILE A 26 28.62 -13.19 7.08
CA ILE A 26 27.61 -12.46 7.83
C ILE A 26 27.72 -12.89 9.29
N VAL A 27 27.82 -11.94 10.20
CA VAL A 27 27.94 -12.15 11.65
C VAL A 27 26.70 -11.57 12.32
N ALA A 28 25.92 -12.42 12.97
CA ALA A 28 24.70 -12.02 13.65
C ALA A 28 24.40 -12.93 14.84
N PRO A 29 23.66 -12.50 15.86
CA PRO A 29 23.07 -13.41 16.85
C PRO A 29 21.98 -14.28 16.23
N ASP A 30 21.76 -15.48 16.79
CA ASP A 30 20.78 -16.46 16.29
C ASP A 30 19.34 -15.89 16.18
N SER A 31 19.00 -14.95 17.07
CA SER A 31 17.70 -14.26 17.01
C SER A 31 17.44 -13.51 15.71
N LEU A 32 18.46 -13.20 14.92
CA LEU A 32 18.38 -12.50 13.65
C LEU A 32 18.51 -13.41 12.42
N ALA A 33 18.41 -14.74 12.61
CA ALA A 33 18.54 -15.73 11.53
C ALA A 33 17.60 -15.44 10.34
N GLY A 34 16.40 -14.92 10.58
CA GLY A 34 15.46 -14.50 9.53
C GLY A 34 16.03 -13.40 8.62
N THR A 35 16.56 -12.34 9.20
CA THR A 35 17.21 -11.22 8.48
C THR A 35 18.48 -11.68 7.76
N VAL A 36 19.27 -12.57 8.37
CA VAL A 36 20.45 -13.18 7.73
C VAL A 36 20.06 -13.98 6.50
N ALA A 37 19.08 -14.87 6.64
CA ALA A 37 18.58 -15.67 5.52
C ALA A 37 18.05 -14.81 4.37
N TRP A 38 17.31 -13.75 4.71
CA TRP A 38 16.80 -12.80 3.72
C TRP A 38 17.95 -12.09 3.00
N LEU A 39 18.97 -11.58 3.72
CA LEU A 39 20.13 -10.92 3.12
C LEU A 39 20.92 -11.87 2.22
N GLN A 40 21.11 -13.11 2.63
CA GLN A 40 21.74 -14.15 1.80
C GLN A 40 20.96 -14.40 0.51
N GLN A 41 19.63 -14.49 0.58
CA GLN A 41 18.77 -14.66 -0.59
C GLN A 41 18.84 -13.45 -1.53
N ALA A 42 18.99 -12.24 -1.00
CA ALA A 42 19.13 -11.03 -1.82
C ALA A 42 20.50 -10.94 -2.52
N LEU A 43 21.57 -11.35 -1.86
CA LEU A 43 22.94 -11.16 -2.38
C LEU A 43 23.46 -12.32 -3.24
N ARG A 44 23.22 -13.57 -2.82
CA ARG A 44 23.82 -14.76 -3.45
C ARG A 44 23.52 -14.93 -4.92
N PRO A 45 22.29 -14.69 -5.43
CA PRO A 45 21.98 -14.94 -6.83
C PRO A 45 22.88 -14.14 -7.79
N ALA A 46 23.06 -12.85 -7.54
CA ALA A 46 23.84 -11.98 -8.40
C ALA A 46 25.35 -12.10 -8.16
N THR A 47 25.76 -12.25 -6.90
CA THR A 47 27.17 -12.23 -6.54
C THR A 47 27.87 -13.57 -6.67
N GLY A 48 27.14 -14.67 -6.48
CA GLY A 48 27.71 -16.03 -6.36
C GLY A 48 28.53 -16.24 -5.09
N LEU A 49 28.58 -15.25 -4.19
CA LEU A 49 29.35 -15.34 -2.96
C LEU A 49 28.66 -16.23 -1.93
N PRO A 50 29.42 -17.06 -1.19
CA PRO A 50 28.83 -17.99 -0.21
C PRO A 50 28.21 -17.27 0.99
N LEU A 51 28.74 -16.12 1.40
CA LEU A 51 28.27 -15.29 2.52
C LEU A 51 27.89 -16.16 3.72
N ARG A 52 28.89 -16.92 4.22
CA ARG A 52 28.68 -17.89 5.29
C ARG A 52 28.29 -17.16 6.57
N GLU A 53 27.37 -17.74 7.29
CA GLU A 53 27.02 -17.29 8.62
C GLU A 53 28.07 -17.69 9.65
N SER A 54 28.32 -16.82 10.61
CA SER A 54 29.09 -17.13 11.82
C SER A 54 28.42 -16.49 13.03
N GLU A 55 28.31 -17.23 14.10
CA GLU A 55 27.70 -16.77 15.34
C GLU A 55 28.47 -15.57 15.92
N ARG A 56 27.71 -14.59 16.39
CA ARG A 56 28.24 -13.57 17.29
C ARG A 56 28.17 -14.16 18.69
N SER A 57 29.33 -14.56 19.28
CA SER A 57 29.33 -14.96 20.70
C SER A 57 28.85 -13.78 21.55
N ASP A 58 27.96 -14.05 22.53
CA ASP A 58 27.38 -13.07 23.47
C ASP A 58 28.41 -12.39 24.41
N ALA A 59 29.68 -12.38 24.04
CA ALA A 59 30.70 -11.69 24.79
C ALA A 59 30.49 -10.16 24.72
N THR A 60 30.02 -9.61 25.82
CA THR A 60 29.80 -8.20 26.14
C THR A 60 31.08 -7.33 26.06
N ASP A 61 32.12 -7.77 25.40
CA ASP A 61 33.41 -7.09 25.38
C ASP A 61 33.62 -6.29 24.07
N ARG A 62 33.35 -4.97 24.15
CA ARG A 62 33.60 -4.01 23.07
C ARG A 62 35.07 -3.95 22.63
N SER A 63 36.02 -4.48 23.40
CA SER A 63 37.45 -4.47 23.09
C SER A 63 37.86 -5.44 21.96
N ASP A 64 37.02 -6.46 21.66
CA ASP A 64 37.28 -7.48 20.63
C ASP A 64 36.56 -7.18 19.30
N ALA A 65 35.82 -6.07 19.19
CA ALA A 65 34.99 -5.76 18.01
C ALA A 65 35.86 -5.47 16.76
N THR A 66 37.08 -5.02 16.92
CA THR A 66 37.99 -4.65 15.81
C THR A 66 38.54 -5.86 15.05
N ASP A 67 38.68 -7.03 15.69
CA ASP A 67 39.21 -8.25 15.04
C ASP A 67 38.12 -9.09 14.36
N ARG A 68 36.84 -8.90 14.74
CA ARG A 68 35.68 -9.66 14.22
C ARG A 68 34.98 -9.01 13.04
N SER A 69 35.18 -7.72 12.82
CA SER A 69 34.57 -6.99 11.69
C SER A 69 35.36 -7.16 10.38
N ASP A 70 36.55 -7.77 10.46
CA ASP A 70 37.41 -7.92 9.29
C ASP A 70 36.72 -8.89 8.28
N ARG A 71 36.43 -8.39 7.09
CA ARG A 71 35.71 -9.07 6.01
C ARG A 71 34.31 -9.56 6.39
N ALA A 72 33.57 -8.80 7.19
CA ALA A 72 32.24 -9.17 7.64
C ALA A 72 31.19 -8.09 7.38
N ILE A 73 29.96 -8.56 7.21
CA ILE A 73 28.72 -7.79 7.39
C ILE A 73 28.18 -8.20 8.76
N VAL A 74 28.25 -7.28 9.72
CA VAL A 74 27.81 -7.51 11.11
C VAL A 74 26.44 -6.92 11.30
N LEU A 75 25.49 -7.76 11.76
CA LEU A 75 24.11 -7.36 12.06
C LEU A 75 23.88 -7.41 13.56
N GLY A 76 23.16 -6.43 14.10
CA GLY A 76 22.83 -6.39 15.53
C GLY A 76 21.66 -5.49 15.86
N LEU A 77 21.19 -5.60 17.10
CA LEU A 77 20.23 -4.67 17.68
C LEU A 77 20.95 -3.80 18.72
N SER A 78 20.52 -2.55 18.84
CA SER A 78 21.08 -1.57 19.79
C SER A 78 19.95 -0.89 20.56
N ALA A 79 20.01 -0.97 21.89
CA ALA A 79 19.05 -0.30 22.77
C ALA A 79 19.20 1.24 22.77
N ASP A 80 20.27 1.77 22.17
CA ASP A 80 20.50 3.22 22.05
C ASP A 80 19.71 3.82 20.87
N LEU A 81 19.12 2.97 19.99
CA LEU A 81 18.31 3.36 18.84
C LEU A 81 16.82 3.19 19.15
N ARG A 82 16.00 4.06 18.59
CA ARG A 82 14.53 3.96 18.68
C ARG A 82 14.00 2.84 17.76
N PRO A 83 12.79 2.35 17.97
CA PRO A 83 12.14 1.44 17.01
C PRO A 83 12.19 2.00 15.59
N SER A 84 12.41 1.13 14.62
CA SER A 84 12.58 1.43 13.18
C SER A 84 13.78 2.30 12.79
N GLU A 85 14.56 2.82 13.74
CA GLU A 85 15.81 3.53 13.52
C GLU A 85 16.96 2.53 13.26
N TYR A 86 17.93 2.93 12.43
CA TYR A 86 19.14 2.15 12.20
C TYR A 86 20.39 3.02 12.08
N ARG A 87 21.53 2.41 12.34
CA ARG A 87 22.87 2.93 12.04
C ARG A 87 23.57 1.95 11.10
N LEU A 88 24.23 2.47 10.05
CA LEU A 88 25.06 1.70 9.15
C LEU A 88 26.44 2.34 9.06
N GLU A 89 27.48 1.58 9.38
CA GLU A 89 28.86 2.00 9.25
C GLU A 89 29.58 1.05 8.29
N ALA A 90 30.03 1.55 7.15
CA ALA A 90 30.83 0.82 6.18
C ALA A 90 32.25 1.43 6.14
N GLY A 91 33.24 0.60 6.36
CA GLY A 91 34.66 0.94 6.27
C GLY A 91 35.39 0.00 5.33
N VAL A 92 36.72 0.08 5.27
CA VAL A 92 37.51 -0.80 4.38
C VAL A 92 37.59 -2.25 4.85
N SER A 93 37.31 -2.52 6.13
CA SER A 93 37.38 -3.85 6.75
C SER A 93 36.01 -4.58 6.73
N GLY A 94 34.88 -3.86 6.68
CA GLY A 94 33.57 -4.48 6.74
C GLY A 94 32.43 -3.48 6.83
N VAL A 95 31.22 -4.01 7.09
CA VAL A 95 29.99 -3.23 7.31
C VAL A 95 29.36 -3.65 8.63
N VAL A 96 28.92 -2.68 9.43
CA VAL A 96 28.16 -2.90 10.67
C VAL A 96 26.80 -2.25 10.48
N ILE A 97 25.73 -2.98 10.76
CA ILE A 97 24.35 -2.48 10.73
C ILE A 97 23.71 -2.79 12.07
N GLU A 98 23.22 -1.78 12.75
CA GLU A 98 22.49 -1.88 14.02
C GLU A 98 21.10 -1.27 13.85
N GLY A 99 20.07 -2.00 14.28
CA GLY A 99 18.69 -1.51 14.34
C GLY A 99 18.24 -1.30 15.78
N GLY A 100 17.28 -0.38 16.01
CA GLY A 100 16.59 -0.26 17.28
C GLY A 100 15.66 -1.44 17.55
N ASP A 101 15.19 -2.04 16.47
CA ASP A 101 14.43 -3.29 16.40
C ASP A 101 14.75 -4.02 15.08
N GLU A 102 14.10 -5.18 14.84
CA GLU A 102 14.32 -5.95 13.62
C GLU A 102 13.88 -5.18 12.35
N ALA A 103 12.83 -4.34 12.45
CA ALA A 103 12.39 -3.49 11.34
C ALA A 103 13.44 -2.43 10.99
N GLY A 104 14.00 -1.76 11.99
CA GLY A 104 15.11 -0.81 11.79
C GLY A 104 16.34 -1.49 11.16
N LEU A 105 16.71 -2.67 11.66
CA LEU A 105 17.79 -3.45 11.07
C LEU A 105 17.51 -3.80 9.60
N PHE A 106 16.30 -4.23 9.27
CA PHE A 106 15.88 -4.53 7.90
C PHE A 106 15.96 -3.30 6.99
N HIS A 107 15.56 -2.11 7.48
CA HIS A 107 15.73 -0.85 6.75
C HIS A 107 17.22 -0.55 6.46
N GLY A 108 18.10 -0.82 7.43
CA GLY A 108 19.56 -0.72 7.25
C GLY A 108 20.09 -1.69 6.19
N VAL A 109 19.55 -2.91 6.15
CA VAL A 109 19.87 -3.91 5.13
C VAL A 109 19.39 -3.47 3.74
N GLN A 110 18.20 -2.86 3.62
CA GLN A 110 17.74 -2.26 2.35
C GLN A 110 18.68 -1.14 1.88
N THR A 111 19.20 -0.35 2.83
CA THR A 111 20.20 0.68 2.53
C THR A 111 21.52 0.06 2.05
N LEU A 112 21.99 -1.02 2.67
CA LEU A 112 23.18 -1.75 2.21
C LEU A 112 23.02 -2.22 0.75
N LEU A 113 21.86 -2.77 0.37
CA LEU A 113 21.60 -3.17 -1.03
C LEU A 113 21.69 -1.99 -1.99
N GLN A 114 21.21 -0.81 -1.59
CA GLN A 114 21.30 0.38 -2.42
C GLN A 114 22.71 0.97 -2.52
N LEU A 115 23.59 0.69 -1.55
CA LEU A 115 25.01 1.07 -1.58
C LEU A 115 25.85 0.18 -2.49
N LEU A 116 25.43 -1.06 -2.73
CA LEU A 116 26.07 -1.99 -3.65
C LEU A 116 25.85 -1.59 -5.12
N PRO A 117 26.68 -2.07 -6.06
CA PRO A 117 26.41 -1.92 -7.48
C PRO A 117 25.00 -2.43 -7.85
N THR A 118 24.29 -1.71 -8.72
CA THR A 118 22.89 -1.99 -9.09
C THR A 118 22.66 -3.42 -9.61
N ALA A 119 23.70 -4.06 -10.12
CA ALA A 119 23.67 -5.46 -10.55
C ALA A 119 23.32 -6.43 -9.42
N VAL A 120 23.41 -6.03 -8.14
CA VAL A 120 23.03 -6.86 -6.98
C VAL A 120 21.55 -7.29 -7.03
N TYR A 121 20.71 -6.50 -7.68
CA TYR A 121 19.29 -6.79 -7.85
C TYR A 121 18.98 -7.80 -8.96
N ARG A 122 20.00 -8.31 -9.68
CA ARG A 122 19.83 -9.38 -10.69
C ARG A 122 19.59 -10.73 -10.00
N ARG A 123 18.78 -11.57 -10.64
CA ARG A 123 18.37 -12.87 -10.09
C ARG A 123 19.27 -14.03 -10.52
N ALA A 124 20.40 -13.74 -11.13
CA ALA A 124 21.39 -14.71 -11.58
C ALA A 124 22.78 -14.12 -11.50
N LEU A 125 23.79 -15.00 -11.47
CA LEU A 125 25.21 -14.62 -11.38
C LEU A 125 25.58 -13.59 -12.46
N VAL A 126 26.15 -12.49 -12.01
CA VAL A 126 26.72 -11.44 -12.86
C VAL A 126 28.24 -11.63 -12.89
N ALA A 127 28.72 -12.20 -14.00
CA ALA A 127 30.16 -12.41 -14.19
C ALA A 127 30.91 -11.07 -14.27
N ASP A 128 32.13 -11.06 -13.79
CA ASP A 128 33.07 -9.93 -13.86
C ASP A 128 32.62 -8.65 -13.13
N ALA A 129 31.62 -8.74 -12.26
CA ALA A 129 31.20 -7.63 -11.40
C ALA A 129 32.08 -7.56 -10.14
N GLU A 130 32.52 -6.35 -9.83
CA GLU A 130 33.15 -6.08 -8.52
C GLU A 130 32.07 -5.67 -7.52
N TRP A 131 31.99 -6.35 -6.40
CA TRP A 131 31.01 -6.11 -5.35
C TRP A 131 31.66 -5.29 -4.23
N PHE A 132 31.22 -4.07 -4.05
CA PHE A 132 31.79 -3.19 -3.03
C PHE A 132 30.75 -2.26 -2.42
N VAL A 133 30.99 -1.87 -1.18
CA VAL A 133 30.24 -0.85 -0.45
C VAL A 133 31.18 0.33 -0.20
N PRO A 134 30.84 1.57 -0.62
CA PRO A 134 31.65 2.74 -0.32
C PRO A 134 31.69 2.97 1.19
N SER A 135 32.83 3.51 1.69
CA SER A 135 32.92 3.88 3.10
C SER A 135 31.95 5.01 3.41
N VAL A 136 31.07 4.78 4.38
CA VAL A 136 29.99 5.70 4.74
C VAL A 136 29.52 5.44 6.15
N THR A 137 29.07 6.48 6.85
CA THR A 137 28.31 6.38 8.09
C THR A 137 26.90 6.96 7.85
N ILE A 138 25.88 6.20 8.18
CA ILE A 138 24.46 6.55 8.02
C ILE A 138 23.77 6.36 9.36
N VAL A 139 22.94 7.34 9.76
CA VAL A 139 21.96 7.24 10.84
C VAL A 139 20.63 7.68 10.26
N ASP A 140 19.60 6.83 10.42
CA ASP A 140 18.34 7.06 9.72
C ASP A 140 17.16 6.46 10.46
N ALA A 141 16.01 7.14 10.36
CA ALA A 141 14.76 6.72 10.94
C ALA A 141 13.59 7.25 10.10
N PRO A 142 12.46 6.54 10.04
CA PRO A 142 11.29 7.03 9.33
C PRO A 142 10.66 8.22 10.07
N ARG A 143 10.10 9.15 9.29
CA ARG A 143 9.30 10.26 9.79
C ARG A 143 7.94 9.78 10.32
N PHE A 144 7.29 8.86 9.62
CA PHE A 144 5.95 8.37 9.94
C PHE A 144 5.94 6.88 10.24
N GLY A 145 5.02 6.48 11.15
CA GLY A 145 4.72 5.09 11.47
C GLY A 145 3.99 4.35 10.33
N TRP A 146 3.07 5.05 9.64
CA TRP A 146 2.35 4.53 8.47
C TRP A 146 2.98 5.05 7.18
N ARG A 147 3.53 4.14 6.40
CA ARG A 147 4.11 4.40 5.08
C ARG A 147 3.51 3.40 4.10
N GLY A 148 2.31 3.76 3.59
CA GLY A 148 1.41 2.82 2.94
C GLY A 148 1.44 2.85 1.42
N ALA A 149 1.05 1.71 0.85
CA ALA A 149 0.54 1.60 -0.51
C ALA A 149 -0.73 0.75 -0.48
N MET A 150 -1.84 1.26 -1.04
CA MET A 150 -3.03 0.47 -1.28
C MET A 150 -2.92 -0.18 -2.65
N LEU A 151 -3.31 -1.45 -2.74
CA LEU A 151 -3.36 -2.22 -3.98
C LEU A 151 -4.77 -2.80 -4.17
N ASP A 152 -5.47 -2.28 -5.17
CA ASP A 152 -6.73 -2.85 -5.63
C ASP A 152 -6.45 -4.11 -6.46
N VAL A 153 -7.04 -5.22 -6.04
CA VAL A 153 -7.00 -6.50 -6.76
C VAL A 153 -8.40 -6.94 -7.21
N ALA A 154 -9.39 -6.11 -6.95
CA ALA A 154 -10.78 -6.41 -7.24
C ALA A 154 -11.18 -5.99 -8.65
N ARG A 155 -10.83 -4.77 -9.10
CA ARG A 155 -11.09 -4.32 -10.48
C ARG A 155 -10.31 -5.17 -11.47
N HIS A 156 -9.00 -5.34 -11.28
CA HIS A 156 -8.23 -6.35 -12.00
C HIS A 156 -7.50 -7.27 -11.02
N PHE A 157 -7.80 -8.57 -11.13
CA PHE A 157 -7.19 -9.58 -10.27
C PHE A 157 -5.69 -9.74 -10.59
N LEU A 158 -4.87 -9.68 -9.56
CA LEU A 158 -3.45 -9.96 -9.63
C LEU A 158 -3.16 -11.33 -9.03
N PRO A 159 -2.57 -12.28 -9.77
CA PRO A 159 -2.10 -13.52 -9.19
C PRO A 159 -1.15 -13.30 -8.01
N LYS A 160 -1.16 -14.20 -7.03
CA LYS A 160 -0.36 -14.12 -5.80
C LYS A 160 1.11 -13.71 -6.03
N HIS A 161 1.77 -14.23 -7.06
CA HIS A 161 3.18 -13.93 -7.33
C HIS A 161 3.42 -12.45 -7.68
N ASP A 162 2.43 -11.76 -8.25
CA ASP A 162 2.53 -10.33 -8.54
C ASP A 162 2.36 -9.50 -7.26
N VAL A 163 1.50 -9.95 -6.34
CA VAL A 163 1.37 -9.35 -5.00
C VAL A 163 2.68 -9.52 -4.21
N LEU A 164 3.29 -10.70 -4.22
CA LEU A 164 4.59 -10.93 -3.58
C LEU A 164 5.69 -10.04 -4.19
N ARG A 165 5.69 -9.88 -5.53
CA ARG A 165 6.60 -8.96 -6.22
C ARG A 165 6.37 -7.51 -5.78
N PHE A 166 5.11 -7.09 -5.64
CA PHE A 166 4.78 -5.73 -5.18
C PHE A 166 5.27 -5.49 -3.75
N ILE A 167 5.13 -6.47 -2.86
CA ILE A 167 5.68 -6.44 -1.49
C ILE A 167 7.21 -6.27 -1.52
N ASP A 168 7.93 -6.95 -2.43
CA ASP A 168 9.38 -6.73 -2.60
C ASP A 168 9.72 -5.29 -3.01
N LEU A 169 8.92 -4.70 -3.90
CA LEU A 169 9.10 -3.31 -4.31
C LEU A 169 8.77 -2.33 -3.18
N MET A 170 7.74 -2.60 -2.36
CA MET A 170 7.46 -1.83 -1.15
C MET A 170 8.64 -1.89 -0.16
N ALA A 171 9.16 -3.08 0.11
CA ALA A 171 10.31 -3.29 1.00
C ALA A 171 11.55 -2.54 0.53
N MET A 172 11.83 -2.55 -0.77
CA MET A 172 12.94 -1.80 -1.39
C MET A 172 12.85 -0.29 -1.13
N HIS A 173 11.62 0.22 -1.00
CA HIS A 173 11.30 1.62 -0.74
C HIS A 173 11.05 1.93 0.75
N LYS A 174 11.24 0.96 1.65
CA LYS A 174 10.99 1.08 3.10
C LYS A 174 9.54 1.44 3.45
N LEU A 175 8.57 1.12 2.58
CA LEU A 175 7.16 1.15 2.89
C LEU A 175 6.82 -0.04 3.80
N ASN A 176 5.88 0.13 4.74
CA ASN A 176 5.61 -0.86 5.78
C ASN A 176 4.14 -1.23 5.97
N VAL A 177 3.23 -0.68 5.16
CA VAL A 177 1.81 -1.06 5.19
C VAL A 177 1.31 -1.33 3.78
N LEU A 178 0.88 -2.56 3.52
CA LEU A 178 0.11 -2.93 2.34
C LEU A 178 -1.37 -2.88 2.72
N HIS A 179 -2.10 -1.88 2.24
CA HIS A 179 -3.54 -1.86 2.28
C HIS A 179 -4.06 -2.69 1.10
N TRP A 180 -4.65 -3.86 1.38
CA TRP A 180 -5.05 -4.82 0.36
C TRP A 180 -6.56 -4.75 0.14
N HIS A 181 -6.96 -4.08 -0.94
CA HIS A 181 -8.35 -3.87 -1.30
C HIS A 181 -8.88 -5.09 -2.07
N LEU A 182 -9.68 -5.91 -1.36
CA LEU A 182 -9.99 -7.29 -1.75
C LEU A 182 -11.36 -7.47 -2.40
N THR A 183 -12.26 -6.50 -2.28
CA THR A 183 -13.65 -6.66 -2.73
C THR A 183 -14.18 -5.39 -3.39
N GLU A 184 -14.98 -5.59 -4.44
CA GLU A 184 -15.60 -4.54 -5.23
C GLU A 184 -16.82 -5.06 -6.01
N ASP A 185 -17.52 -4.16 -6.66
CA ASP A 185 -18.62 -4.48 -7.57
C ASP A 185 -18.21 -5.46 -8.69
N GLN A 186 -16.95 -5.37 -9.11
CA GLN A 186 -16.39 -6.14 -10.23
C GLN A 186 -15.70 -7.43 -9.79
N GLY A 187 -15.64 -7.71 -8.49
CA GLY A 187 -15.09 -8.97 -8.03
C GLY A 187 -14.80 -9.05 -6.54
N TRP A 188 -14.99 -10.23 -6.01
CA TRP A 188 -14.63 -10.64 -4.65
C TRP A 188 -13.39 -11.53 -4.69
N ARG A 189 -12.32 -11.21 -3.94
CA ARG A 189 -11.02 -11.85 -4.11
C ARG A 189 -10.53 -12.69 -2.93
N ILE A 190 -11.25 -12.75 -1.83
CA ILE A 190 -10.86 -13.51 -0.64
C ILE A 190 -11.78 -14.72 -0.41
N GLU A 191 -11.18 -15.91 -0.20
CA GLU A 191 -11.94 -17.10 0.16
C GLU A 191 -12.53 -16.97 1.57
N ILE A 192 -13.86 -17.06 1.66
CA ILE A 192 -14.62 -17.17 2.91
C ILE A 192 -15.27 -18.55 2.93
N LYS A 193 -14.78 -19.45 3.76
CA LYS A 193 -15.21 -20.86 3.77
C LYS A 193 -16.68 -21.02 4.13
N ARG A 194 -17.19 -20.13 4.99
CA ARG A 194 -18.61 -20.11 5.37
C ARG A 194 -19.50 -19.72 4.21
N TYR A 195 -18.99 -18.94 3.26
CA TYR A 195 -19.76 -18.39 2.14
C TYR A 195 -19.10 -18.70 0.79
N PRO A 196 -19.10 -19.97 0.32
CA PRO A 196 -18.31 -20.38 -0.84
C PRO A 196 -18.71 -19.70 -2.15
N LYS A 197 -19.98 -19.26 -2.31
CA LYS A 197 -20.39 -18.55 -3.52
C LYS A 197 -19.67 -17.21 -3.73
N LEU A 198 -19.07 -16.62 -2.67
CA LEU A 198 -18.24 -15.42 -2.80
C LEU A 198 -17.03 -15.64 -3.72
N THR A 199 -16.52 -16.88 -3.81
CA THR A 199 -15.45 -17.23 -4.74
C THR A 199 -15.92 -18.06 -5.94
N GLU A 200 -17.01 -18.81 -5.81
CA GLU A 200 -17.57 -19.58 -6.92
C GLU A 200 -18.28 -18.68 -7.96
N VAL A 201 -18.95 -17.60 -7.51
CA VAL A 201 -19.74 -16.70 -8.33
C VAL A 201 -19.10 -15.31 -8.38
N ALA A 202 -18.89 -14.68 -7.22
CA ALA A 202 -18.52 -13.27 -7.13
C ALA A 202 -17.07 -12.98 -7.57
N SER A 203 -16.22 -13.98 -7.74
CA SER A 203 -14.84 -13.78 -8.18
C SER A 203 -14.65 -13.70 -9.71
N TRP A 204 -15.74 -13.84 -10.49
CA TRP A 204 -15.69 -13.90 -11.95
C TRP A 204 -16.71 -12.97 -12.58
N ARG A 205 -16.33 -12.27 -13.63
CA ARG A 205 -17.21 -11.48 -14.49
C ARG A 205 -17.05 -11.88 -15.95
N THR A 206 -18.06 -11.64 -16.77
CA THR A 206 -18.13 -12.10 -18.17
C THR A 206 -17.19 -11.34 -19.11
N GLU A 207 -16.96 -10.06 -18.83
CA GLU A 207 -16.10 -9.17 -19.63
C GLU A 207 -15.69 -7.95 -18.78
N SER A 208 -14.82 -7.10 -19.30
CA SER A 208 -14.40 -5.88 -18.64
C SER A 208 -14.51 -4.67 -19.57
N GLN A 209 -14.88 -3.53 -18.99
CA GLN A 209 -14.81 -2.25 -19.69
C GLN A 209 -13.35 -1.90 -20.01
N VAL A 210 -13.10 -1.40 -21.21
CA VAL A 210 -11.81 -0.89 -21.68
C VAL A 210 -11.94 0.61 -21.96
N GLY A 211 -11.16 1.39 -21.26
CA GLY A 211 -11.23 2.85 -21.29
C GLY A 211 -12.22 3.42 -20.27
N ALA A 212 -12.32 4.74 -20.24
CA ALA A 212 -13.15 5.51 -19.33
C ALA A 212 -14.17 6.34 -20.08
N GLY A 213 -15.30 6.65 -19.40
CA GLY A 213 -16.38 7.46 -19.96
C GLY A 213 -17.37 6.69 -20.83
N GLU A 214 -18.26 7.43 -21.48
CA GLU A 214 -19.40 6.85 -22.24
C GLU A 214 -18.96 6.11 -23.51
N ASP A 215 -17.84 6.49 -24.11
CA ASP A 215 -17.28 5.89 -25.32
C ASP A 215 -16.45 4.62 -25.04
N ALA A 216 -16.36 4.19 -23.78
CA ALA A 216 -15.65 2.97 -23.41
C ALA A 216 -16.29 1.72 -24.02
N THR A 217 -15.47 0.76 -24.42
CA THR A 217 -15.89 -0.51 -25.03
C THR A 217 -15.75 -1.65 -24.03
N MET A 218 -16.24 -2.84 -24.41
CA MET A 218 -16.04 -4.08 -23.64
C MET A 218 -14.99 -4.94 -24.33
N ASP A 219 -14.20 -5.67 -23.56
CA ASP A 219 -13.14 -6.54 -24.08
C ASP A 219 -13.64 -7.93 -24.51
N GLY A 220 -14.86 -8.30 -24.10
CA GLY A 220 -15.47 -9.59 -24.41
C GLY A 220 -14.72 -10.80 -23.81
N ARG A 221 -13.91 -10.59 -22.76
CA ARG A 221 -13.09 -11.61 -22.12
C ARG A 221 -13.49 -11.82 -20.66
N PRO A 222 -13.83 -13.04 -20.24
CA PRO A 222 -14.03 -13.33 -18.82
C PRO A 222 -12.79 -12.97 -18.01
N HIS A 223 -13.00 -12.31 -16.88
CA HIS A 223 -11.95 -11.91 -15.95
C HIS A 223 -12.29 -12.35 -14.54
N GLY A 224 -11.28 -12.77 -13.78
CA GLY A 224 -11.48 -13.09 -12.38
C GLY A 224 -10.34 -13.89 -11.77
N GLY A 225 -10.59 -14.32 -10.54
CA GLY A 225 -9.67 -15.04 -9.68
C GLY A 225 -9.90 -14.66 -8.23
N PHE A 226 -9.33 -15.44 -7.33
CA PHE A 226 -9.37 -15.19 -5.89
C PHE A 226 -8.15 -15.80 -5.21
N TYR A 227 -7.92 -15.40 -3.98
CA TYR A 227 -6.90 -15.97 -3.11
C TYR A 227 -7.56 -16.96 -2.16
N THR A 228 -7.02 -18.18 -2.11
CA THR A 228 -7.35 -19.14 -1.06
C THR A 228 -6.86 -18.64 0.29
N GLN A 229 -7.42 -19.14 1.37
CA GLN A 229 -6.92 -18.79 2.71
C GLN A 229 -5.44 -19.14 2.89
N ASP A 230 -4.95 -20.19 2.21
CA ASP A 230 -3.53 -20.54 2.24
C ASP A 230 -2.67 -19.55 1.44
N ASP A 231 -3.18 -19.02 0.32
CA ASP A 231 -2.51 -17.94 -0.41
C ASP A 231 -2.41 -16.67 0.45
N ILE A 232 -3.49 -16.32 1.17
CA ILE A 232 -3.51 -15.17 2.09
C ILE A 232 -2.45 -15.36 3.19
N ARG A 233 -2.41 -16.54 3.83
CA ARG A 233 -1.40 -16.82 4.88
C ARG A 233 0.03 -16.71 4.34
N GLU A 234 0.28 -17.17 3.12
CA GLU A 234 1.59 -17.02 2.47
C GLU A 234 1.94 -15.54 2.23
N VAL A 235 1.00 -14.74 1.70
CA VAL A 235 1.22 -13.29 1.47
C VAL A 235 1.50 -12.58 2.79
N VAL A 236 0.70 -12.83 3.82
CA VAL A 236 0.88 -12.24 5.16
C VAL A 236 2.25 -12.61 5.76
N ALA A 237 2.63 -13.88 5.70
CA ALA A 237 3.93 -14.33 6.20
C ALA A 237 5.10 -13.73 5.40
N TYR A 238 4.94 -13.61 4.07
CA TYR A 238 5.94 -13.03 3.18
C TYR A 238 6.15 -11.52 3.45
N ALA A 239 5.05 -10.80 3.69
CA ALA A 239 5.08 -9.39 4.07
C ALA A 239 5.70 -9.19 5.46
N ALA A 240 5.31 -10.02 6.45
CA ALA A 240 5.84 -9.97 7.80
C ALA A 240 7.36 -10.18 7.85
N ALA A 241 7.91 -11.08 7.02
CA ALA A 241 9.36 -11.28 6.88
C ALA A 241 10.09 -10.05 6.29
N ARG A 242 9.36 -9.05 5.84
CA ARG A 242 9.84 -7.74 5.33
C ARG A 242 9.40 -6.57 6.19
N HIS A 243 8.83 -6.87 7.37
CA HIS A 243 8.28 -5.88 8.29
C HIS A 243 7.20 -5.00 7.65
N ILE A 244 6.37 -5.61 6.80
CA ILE A 244 5.20 -4.98 6.16
C ILE A 244 3.95 -5.60 6.80
N ASP A 245 3.09 -4.75 7.38
CA ASP A 245 1.76 -5.12 7.83
C ASP A 245 0.79 -5.15 6.64
N VAL A 246 -0.10 -6.15 6.61
CA VAL A 246 -1.12 -6.28 5.57
C VAL A 246 -2.47 -5.96 6.18
N VAL A 247 -3.01 -4.81 5.81
CA VAL A 247 -4.33 -4.34 6.22
C VAL A 247 -5.35 -4.79 5.17
N PRO A 248 -6.20 -5.77 5.46
CA PRO A 248 -7.23 -6.21 4.53
C PRO A 248 -8.38 -5.21 4.48
N GLU A 249 -9.01 -5.05 3.32
CA GLU A 249 -10.25 -4.32 3.19
C GLU A 249 -11.32 -5.16 2.50
N VAL A 250 -12.51 -5.17 3.11
CA VAL A 250 -13.77 -5.66 2.54
C VAL A 250 -14.74 -4.48 2.54
N ASP A 251 -14.95 -3.90 1.36
CA ASP A 251 -15.69 -2.66 1.19
C ASP A 251 -17.20 -2.88 1.32
N VAL A 252 -17.84 -2.05 2.15
CA VAL A 252 -19.28 -2.05 2.44
C VAL A 252 -19.74 -0.66 2.89
N PRO A 253 -21.01 -0.27 2.71
CA PRO A 253 -22.14 -1.03 2.13
C PRO A 253 -22.35 -0.72 0.64
N GLY A 254 -21.64 0.23 0.06
CA GLY A 254 -21.45 0.41 -1.38
C GLY A 254 -20.53 -0.68 -1.93
N HIS A 255 -20.15 -0.59 -3.20
CA HIS A 255 -19.15 -1.45 -3.83
C HIS A 255 -19.36 -2.97 -3.59
N SER A 256 -20.62 -3.40 -3.46
CA SER A 256 -20.98 -4.73 -2.98
C SER A 256 -21.69 -5.61 -4.02
N GLN A 257 -21.82 -5.17 -5.28
CA GLN A 257 -22.60 -5.90 -6.28
C GLN A 257 -22.09 -7.32 -6.52
N ALA A 258 -20.79 -7.58 -6.46
CA ALA A 258 -20.29 -8.94 -6.60
C ALA A 258 -20.79 -9.86 -5.47
N ALA A 259 -20.82 -9.38 -4.23
CA ALA A 259 -21.37 -10.13 -3.10
C ALA A 259 -22.88 -10.34 -3.25
N ILE A 260 -23.62 -9.33 -3.69
CA ILE A 260 -25.06 -9.41 -3.95
C ILE A 260 -25.36 -10.41 -5.08
N ALA A 261 -24.55 -10.43 -6.14
CA ALA A 261 -24.70 -11.41 -7.22
C ALA A 261 -24.55 -12.86 -6.72
N ALA A 262 -23.67 -13.11 -5.74
CA ALA A 262 -23.49 -14.41 -5.12
C ALA A 262 -24.59 -14.76 -4.11
N TYR A 263 -25.05 -13.77 -3.36
CA TYR A 263 -26.04 -13.90 -2.28
C TYR A 263 -27.10 -12.78 -2.40
N PRO A 264 -28.13 -12.96 -3.25
CA PRO A 264 -29.07 -11.88 -3.57
C PRO A 264 -29.83 -11.29 -2.37
N PHE A 265 -29.98 -12.03 -1.28
CA PHE A 265 -30.62 -11.52 -0.05
C PHE A 265 -29.84 -10.36 0.60
N LEU A 266 -28.56 -10.16 0.22
CA LEU A 266 -27.74 -9.04 0.70
C LEU A 266 -28.14 -7.70 0.10
N GLY A 267 -28.74 -7.70 -1.10
CA GLY A 267 -29.11 -6.47 -1.82
C GLY A 267 -30.58 -6.10 -1.69
N ILE A 268 -30.88 -4.85 -2.05
CA ILE A 268 -32.27 -4.36 -2.13
C ILE A 268 -33.05 -5.14 -3.20
N GLY A 269 -34.22 -5.63 -2.82
CA GLY A 269 -35.04 -6.51 -3.66
C GLY A 269 -34.80 -8.01 -3.44
N GLY A 270 -33.76 -8.38 -2.72
CA GLY A 270 -33.47 -9.75 -2.28
C GLY A 270 -33.45 -10.76 -3.43
N GLU A 271 -33.90 -12.00 -3.17
CA GLU A 271 -33.91 -13.11 -4.15
C GLU A 271 -34.72 -12.81 -5.43
N ALA A 272 -35.56 -11.78 -5.43
CA ALA A 272 -36.33 -11.41 -6.61
C ALA A 272 -35.51 -10.63 -7.64
N LYS A 273 -34.39 -10.02 -7.23
CA LYS A 273 -33.48 -9.26 -8.08
C LYS A 273 -32.21 -10.06 -8.30
N GLN A 274 -32.02 -10.61 -9.49
CA GLN A 274 -30.82 -11.34 -9.86
C GLN A 274 -29.85 -10.37 -10.53
N LEU A 275 -28.69 -10.16 -9.90
CA LEU A 275 -27.59 -9.36 -10.45
C LEU A 275 -26.47 -10.29 -10.94
N GLU A 276 -25.70 -9.78 -11.90
CA GLU A 276 -24.42 -10.35 -12.29
C GLU A 276 -23.28 -9.52 -11.66
N VAL A 277 -22.09 -10.09 -11.57
CA VAL A 277 -20.89 -9.34 -11.19
C VAL A 277 -20.69 -8.21 -12.19
N TYR A 278 -20.45 -7.00 -11.68
CA TYR A 278 -20.40 -5.80 -12.51
C TYR A 278 -19.21 -5.83 -13.48
N THR A 279 -19.40 -5.30 -14.67
CA THR A 279 -18.41 -5.39 -15.75
C THR A 279 -17.84 -4.04 -16.17
N ARG A 280 -18.34 -2.95 -15.59
CA ARG A 280 -17.95 -1.57 -15.91
C ARG A 280 -17.28 -0.89 -14.74
N TRP A 281 -16.83 0.34 -14.93
CA TRP A 281 -16.22 1.18 -13.92
C TRP A 281 -17.14 2.31 -13.49
N GLY A 282 -17.06 2.70 -12.23
CA GLY A 282 -17.83 3.79 -11.64
C GLY A 282 -18.69 3.35 -10.46
N ILE A 283 -19.36 4.32 -9.85
CA ILE A 283 -20.28 4.13 -8.73
C ILE A 283 -21.60 3.59 -9.27
N ILE A 284 -22.13 2.57 -8.64
CA ILE A 284 -23.41 1.95 -9.01
C ILE A 284 -24.41 2.02 -7.86
N GLU A 285 -25.70 1.99 -8.21
CA GLU A 285 -26.77 2.16 -7.23
C GLU A 285 -27.06 0.90 -6.39
N ASP A 286 -26.57 -0.28 -6.81
CA ASP A 286 -26.81 -1.53 -6.12
C ASP A 286 -25.99 -1.64 -4.84
N VAL A 287 -26.67 -1.45 -3.69
CA VAL A 287 -26.08 -1.41 -2.35
C VAL A 287 -26.67 -2.50 -1.45
N LEU A 288 -26.03 -2.73 -0.31
CA LEU A 288 -26.49 -3.69 0.68
C LEU A 288 -27.84 -3.28 1.29
N ALA A 289 -28.67 -4.28 1.58
CA ALA A 289 -29.88 -4.11 2.38
C ALA A 289 -29.50 -4.00 3.87
N MET A 290 -30.01 -2.99 4.56
CA MET A 290 -29.68 -2.67 5.95
C MET A 290 -30.44 -3.54 6.96
N GLU A 291 -30.41 -4.87 6.76
CA GLU A 291 -31.05 -5.89 7.58
C GLU A 291 -30.07 -6.51 8.59
N GLU A 292 -30.60 -7.07 9.68
CA GLU A 292 -29.78 -7.80 10.67
C GLU A 292 -29.09 -9.03 10.05
N SER A 293 -29.69 -9.67 9.05
CA SER A 293 -29.08 -10.78 8.32
C SER A 293 -27.85 -10.36 7.52
N THR A 294 -27.83 -9.14 7.01
CA THR A 294 -26.66 -8.56 6.33
C THR A 294 -25.53 -8.26 7.33
N VAL A 295 -25.88 -7.72 8.50
CA VAL A 295 -24.90 -7.54 9.59
C VAL A 295 -24.33 -8.89 10.01
N GLU A 296 -25.17 -9.92 10.23
CA GLU A 296 -24.70 -11.26 10.59
C GLU A 296 -23.78 -11.85 9.51
N PHE A 297 -24.12 -11.66 8.24
CA PHE A 297 -23.29 -12.14 7.13
C PHE A 297 -21.89 -11.52 7.19
N TYR A 298 -21.79 -10.18 7.28
CA TYR A 298 -20.50 -9.51 7.27
C TYR A 298 -19.72 -9.68 8.57
N THR A 299 -20.36 -9.80 9.74
CA THR A 299 -19.64 -10.15 10.97
C THR A 299 -19.01 -11.54 10.86
N ASN A 300 -19.67 -12.51 10.23
CA ASN A 300 -19.08 -13.82 9.94
C ASN A 300 -17.93 -13.75 8.90
N VAL A 301 -18.02 -12.85 7.91
CA VAL A 301 -16.93 -12.60 6.96
C VAL A 301 -15.72 -12.01 7.69
N PHE A 302 -15.94 -10.98 8.50
CA PHE A 302 -14.86 -10.34 9.24
C PHE A 302 -14.23 -11.26 10.30
N ASP A 303 -14.96 -12.22 10.87
CA ASP A 303 -14.36 -13.24 11.74
C ASP A 303 -13.29 -14.06 10.98
N GLU A 304 -13.58 -14.53 9.74
CA GLU A 304 -12.58 -15.23 8.94
C GLU A 304 -11.44 -14.31 8.47
N VAL A 305 -11.73 -13.05 8.13
CA VAL A 305 -10.70 -12.06 7.79
C VAL A 305 -9.75 -11.83 8.96
N MET A 306 -10.27 -11.63 10.17
CA MET A 306 -9.43 -11.42 11.36
C MET A 306 -8.60 -12.64 11.76
N ASP A 307 -9.06 -13.84 11.43
CA ASP A 307 -8.28 -15.08 11.63
C ASP A 307 -7.09 -15.19 10.64
N LEU A 308 -7.21 -14.58 9.47
CA LEU A 308 -6.19 -14.63 8.42
C LEU A 308 -5.15 -13.50 8.54
N PHE A 309 -5.58 -12.32 8.98
CA PHE A 309 -4.75 -11.12 9.04
C PHE A 309 -4.45 -10.71 10.49
N PRO A 310 -3.17 -10.68 10.89
CA PRO A 310 -2.77 -10.29 12.23
C PRO A 310 -2.81 -8.78 12.47
N SER A 311 -3.04 -7.97 11.44
CA SER A 311 -3.08 -6.51 11.54
C SER A 311 -4.05 -6.01 12.62
N ALA A 312 -3.69 -4.95 13.30
CA ALA A 312 -4.59 -4.26 14.21
C ALA A 312 -5.74 -3.55 13.47
N TYR A 313 -5.59 -3.29 12.19
CA TYR A 313 -6.52 -2.55 11.36
C TYR A 313 -7.28 -3.49 10.42
N ILE A 314 -8.60 -3.29 10.32
CA ILE A 314 -9.49 -4.04 9.44
C ILE A 314 -10.27 -3.02 8.61
N GLY A 315 -10.05 -3.03 7.29
CA GLY A 315 -10.70 -2.14 6.33
C GLY A 315 -12.16 -2.52 6.11
N VAL A 316 -13.04 -1.55 6.25
CA VAL A 316 -14.49 -1.68 6.02
C VAL A 316 -14.98 -0.82 4.85
N GLY A 317 -14.10 -0.05 4.21
CA GLY A 317 -14.44 0.86 3.12
C GLY A 317 -15.30 2.03 3.57
N GLY A 318 -16.54 2.05 3.12
CA GLY A 318 -17.56 3.04 3.51
C GLY A 318 -17.73 4.20 2.54
N ASP A 319 -16.96 4.21 1.45
CA ASP A 319 -16.95 5.26 0.43
C ASP A 319 -18.09 5.12 -0.58
N GLU A 320 -18.38 6.24 -1.22
CA GLU A 320 -19.20 6.39 -2.43
C GLU A 320 -20.54 5.62 -2.42
N CYS A 321 -21.16 5.39 -1.25
CA CYS A 321 -22.38 4.60 -1.14
C CYS A 321 -23.62 5.40 -1.55
N PRO A 322 -24.28 5.08 -2.72
CA PRO A 322 -25.51 5.74 -3.12
C PRO A 322 -26.68 5.36 -2.23
N ARG A 323 -27.53 6.33 -1.92
CA ARG A 323 -28.65 6.17 -0.98
C ARG A 323 -30.01 6.05 -1.67
N VAL A 324 -30.04 6.14 -3.01
CA VAL A 324 -31.29 6.16 -3.81
C VAL A 324 -32.14 4.92 -3.57
N GLN A 325 -31.54 3.73 -3.60
CA GLN A 325 -32.26 2.48 -3.39
C GLN A 325 -32.85 2.40 -1.97
N TRP A 326 -32.14 2.90 -0.95
CA TRP A 326 -32.68 2.93 0.42
C TRP A 326 -33.87 3.89 0.54
N ALA A 327 -33.81 5.05 -0.13
CA ALA A 327 -34.89 6.03 -0.13
C ALA A 327 -36.17 5.51 -0.84
N GLU A 328 -36.01 4.69 -1.86
CA GLU A 328 -37.11 4.16 -2.67
C GLU A 328 -37.69 2.82 -2.15
N ASP A 329 -36.91 2.06 -1.35
CA ASP A 329 -37.34 0.73 -0.88
C ASP A 329 -38.26 0.83 0.35
N PRO A 330 -39.53 0.35 0.24
CA PRO A 330 -40.50 0.42 1.33
C PRO A 330 -40.03 -0.31 2.60
N ARG A 331 -39.28 -1.40 2.48
CA ARG A 331 -38.80 -2.17 3.63
C ARG A 331 -37.69 -1.41 4.36
N THR A 332 -36.79 -0.80 3.63
CA THR A 332 -35.74 0.06 4.21
C THR A 332 -36.36 1.26 4.92
N GLN A 333 -37.36 1.90 4.31
CA GLN A 333 -38.08 3.02 4.93
C GLN A 333 -38.89 2.61 6.17
N GLU A 334 -39.37 1.37 6.26
CA GLU A 334 -39.98 0.81 7.47
C GLU A 334 -38.91 0.63 8.58
N LEU A 335 -37.77 0.03 8.26
CA LEU A 335 -36.66 -0.16 9.19
C LEU A 335 -36.13 1.17 9.75
N MET A 336 -36.05 2.20 8.93
CA MET A 336 -35.66 3.55 9.38
C MET A 336 -36.65 4.07 10.42
N ARG A 337 -37.97 3.95 10.16
CA ARG A 337 -39.00 4.37 11.12
C ARG A 337 -38.96 3.56 12.43
N GLU A 338 -38.73 2.25 12.35
CA GLU A 338 -38.60 1.38 13.52
C GLU A 338 -37.40 1.74 14.38
N ARG A 339 -36.28 2.15 13.75
CA ARG A 339 -35.03 2.57 14.43
C ARG A 339 -35.02 4.05 14.80
N GLY A 340 -35.99 4.84 14.33
CA GLY A 340 -36.08 6.27 14.58
C GLY A 340 -35.11 7.11 13.76
N PHE A 341 -34.62 6.58 12.63
CA PHE A 341 -33.75 7.29 11.70
C PHE A 341 -34.53 8.28 10.84
N THR A 342 -33.91 9.40 10.52
CA THR A 342 -34.52 10.53 9.79
C THR A 342 -34.01 10.70 8.37
N ASP A 343 -32.81 10.17 8.10
CA ASP A 343 -32.24 10.11 6.76
C ASP A 343 -31.42 8.82 6.53
N GLU A 344 -31.09 8.55 5.28
CA GLU A 344 -30.40 7.34 4.86
C GLU A 344 -28.91 7.30 5.27
N ALA A 345 -28.30 8.45 5.65
CA ALA A 345 -26.95 8.48 6.17
C ALA A 345 -26.85 7.77 7.53
N GLU A 346 -27.92 7.88 8.35
CA GLU A 346 -27.99 7.18 9.63
C GLU A 346 -28.02 5.64 9.48
N LEU A 347 -28.52 5.12 8.35
CA LEU A 347 -28.44 3.69 8.03
C LEU A 347 -27.02 3.23 7.81
N GLN A 348 -26.24 3.97 7.03
CA GLN A 348 -24.82 3.68 6.79
C GLN A 348 -24.04 3.75 8.09
N THR A 349 -24.26 4.80 8.87
CA THR A 349 -23.65 4.97 10.21
C THR A 349 -23.98 3.79 11.12
N TRP A 350 -25.26 3.38 11.17
CA TRP A 350 -25.68 2.23 11.96
C TRP A 350 -24.97 0.94 11.52
N PHE A 351 -24.89 0.69 10.22
CA PHE A 351 -24.28 -0.54 9.69
C PHE A 351 -22.77 -0.57 9.99
N ILE A 352 -22.05 0.51 9.70
CA ILE A 352 -20.63 0.63 10.03
C ILE A 352 -20.41 0.52 11.54
N GLY A 353 -21.27 1.15 12.35
CA GLY A 353 -21.19 1.05 13.82
C GLY A 353 -21.36 -0.39 14.33
N ARG A 354 -22.24 -1.21 13.72
CA ARG A 354 -22.40 -2.63 14.08
C ARG A 354 -21.17 -3.46 13.73
N LEU A 355 -20.49 -3.15 12.62
CA LEU A 355 -19.24 -3.79 12.24
C LEU A 355 -18.10 -3.33 13.18
N ASP A 356 -18.05 -2.04 13.51
CA ASP A 356 -17.07 -1.48 14.43
C ASP A 356 -17.18 -2.12 15.82
N GLU A 357 -18.39 -2.22 16.39
CA GLU A 357 -18.65 -2.93 17.64
C GLU A 357 -18.12 -4.38 17.60
N HIS A 358 -18.39 -5.10 16.51
CA HIS A 358 -17.93 -6.47 16.35
C HIS A 358 -16.41 -6.57 16.28
N ILE A 359 -15.78 -5.80 15.40
CA ILE A 359 -14.32 -5.80 15.15
C ILE A 359 -13.58 -5.36 16.43
N THR A 360 -14.06 -4.32 17.09
CA THR A 360 -13.47 -3.81 18.35
C THR A 360 -13.61 -4.83 19.48
N SER A 361 -14.73 -5.57 19.55
CA SER A 361 -14.90 -6.64 20.54
C SER A 361 -13.84 -7.76 20.42
N LYS A 362 -13.23 -7.90 19.25
CA LYS A 362 -12.14 -8.85 18.98
C LYS A 362 -10.73 -8.24 19.19
N GLY A 363 -10.65 -7.00 19.70
CA GLY A 363 -9.38 -6.31 19.97
C GLY A 363 -8.72 -5.72 18.72
N ARG A 364 -9.48 -5.56 17.64
CA ARG A 364 -9.05 -4.88 16.42
C ARG A 364 -9.69 -3.48 16.36
N ARG A 365 -9.36 -2.69 15.32
CA ARG A 365 -9.96 -1.40 15.06
C ARG A 365 -10.34 -1.30 13.58
N ILE A 366 -11.44 -0.60 13.29
CA ILE A 366 -11.82 -0.36 11.90
C ILE A 366 -10.87 0.66 11.26
N TYR A 367 -10.69 0.48 9.94
CA TYR A 367 -10.05 1.39 9.02
C TYR A 367 -11.04 1.66 7.88
N GLY A 368 -11.38 2.90 7.59
CA GLY A 368 -12.35 3.23 6.54
C GLY A 368 -12.05 4.56 5.88
N TRP A 369 -12.63 4.76 4.70
CA TRP A 369 -12.52 6.01 3.97
C TRP A 369 -13.20 7.15 4.73
N ASP A 370 -12.88 8.38 4.41
CA ASP A 370 -13.31 9.52 5.24
C ASP A 370 -14.83 9.81 5.23
N GLU A 371 -15.62 9.07 4.42
CA GLU A 371 -17.10 9.04 4.51
C GLU A 371 -17.61 8.51 5.85
N ILE A 372 -16.85 7.66 6.54
CA ILE A 372 -17.25 7.17 7.86
C ILE A 372 -17.37 8.29 8.91
N LEU A 373 -16.74 9.46 8.64
CA LEU A 373 -16.87 10.66 9.47
C LEU A 373 -18.23 11.37 9.35
N GLU A 374 -19.05 11.01 8.36
CA GLU A 374 -20.42 11.55 8.24
C GLU A 374 -21.33 11.06 9.36
N GLY A 375 -20.93 10.03 10.11
CA GLY A 375 -21.59 9.52 11.30
C GLY A 375 -20.72 9.51 12.55
N GLU A 376 -21.29 8.97 13.64
CA GLU A 376 -20.54 8.68 14.85
C GLU A 376 -19.82 7.33 14.70
N ILE A 377 -18.50 7.35 14.87
CA ILE A 377 -17.62 6.17 14.86
C ILE A 377 -16.88 6.05 16.20
N SER A 378 -16.40 4.85 16.53
CA SER A 378 -15.65 4.66 17.77
C SER A 378 -14.37 5.51 17.80
N PRO A 379 -13.93 5.95 18.98
CA PRO A 379 -12.68 6.71 19.11
C PRO A 379 -11.44 5.96 18.62
N SER A 380 -11.52 4.63 18.50
CA SER A 380 -10.43 3.79 18.00
C SER A 380 -10.41 3.65 16.48
N ALA A 381 -11.43 4.11 15.76
CA ALA A 381 -11.50 4.06 14.31
C ALA A 381 -10.38 4.89 13.69
N THR A 382 -9.79 4.37 12.60
CA THR A 382 -8.76 5.05 11.82
C THR A 382 -9.33 5.44 10.47
N VAL A 383 -9.07 6.66 10.05
CA VAL A 383 -9.66 7.26 8.85
C VAL A 383 -8.64 7.36 7.72
N ALA A 384 -8.96 6.85 6.55
CA ALA A 384 -8.23 7.09 5.31
C ALA A 384 -8.79 8.32 4.60
N SER A 385 -8.08 9.44 4.64
CA SER A 385 -8.56 10.69 4.03
C SER A 385 -8.13 10.80 2.59
N TRP A 386 -9.09 10.62 1.67
CA TRP A 386 -8.85 10.64 0.22
C TRP A 386 -9.45 11.84 -0.49
N ARG A 387 -10.55 12.40 0.01
CA ARG A 387 -11.23 13.58 -0.55
C ARG A 387 -10.48 14.88 -0.19
N GLY A 388 -9.25 15.01 -0.71
CA GLY A 388 -8.31 16.03 -0.28
C GLY A 388 -7.86 15.83 1.17
N LEU A 389 -7.49 16.91 1.87
CA LEU A 389 -7.04 16.85 3.28
C LEU A 389 -8.14 17.27 4.28
N THR A 390 -9.37 17.55 3.83
CA THR A 390 -10.48 17.95 4.72
C THR A 390 -10.84 16.85 5.71
N GLY A 391 -10.92 15.61 5.24
CA GLY A 391 -11.14 14.43 6.09
C GLY A 391 -10.05 14.28 7.14
N ALA A 392 -8.78 14.46 6.77
CA ALA A 392 -7.66 14.39 7.71
C ALA A 392 -7.73 15.45 8.82
N VAL A 393 -8.07 16.70 8.46
CA VAL A 393 -8.25 17.79 9.43
C VAL A 393 -9.41 17.48 10.36
N THR A 394 -10.54 17.02 9.84
CA THR A 394 -11.74 16.70 10.63
C THR A 394 -11.50 15.51 11.56
N ALA A 395 -10.90 14.42 11.07
CA ALA A 395 -10.58 13.24 11.86
C ALA A 395 -9.63 13.59 13.03
N ALA A 396 -8.52 14.27 12.74
CA ALA A 396 -7.53 14.65 13.73
C ALA A 396 -8.12 15.57 14.83
N LYS A 397 -8.96 16.55 14.44
CA LYS A 397 -9.67 17.44 15.40
C LYS A 397 -10.71 16.70 16.25
N ARG A 398 -11.30 15.62 15.74
CA ARG A 398 -12.21 14.74 16.50
C ARG A 398 -11.45 13.70 17.34
N GLY A 399 -10.10 13.64 17.24
CA GLY A 399 -9.25 12.73 18.00
C GLY A 399 -9.14 11.32 17.42
N HIS A 400 -9.47 11.15 16.14
CA HIS A 400 -9.26 9.89 15.41
C HIS A 400 -7.89 9.88 14.74
N ASP A 401 -7.24 8.71 14.74
CA ASP A 401 -6.05 8.48 13.95
C ASP A 401 -6.40 8.54 12.46
N VAL A 402 -5.49 9.11 11.64
CA VAL A 402 -5.73 9.32 10.22
C VAL A 402 -4.52 8.96 9.37
N VAL A 403 -4.79 8.39 8.21
CA VAL A 403 -3.82 8.18 7.13
C VAL A 403 -4.17 9.12 5.97
N ALA A 404 -3.25 10.01 5.63
CA ALA A 404 -3.46 10.93 4.52
C ALA A 404 -3.19 10.22 3.18
N CYS A 405 -4.19 10.22 2.31
CA CYS A 405 -4.08 9.65 0.96
C CYS A 405 -4.88 10.47 -0.07
N PRO A 406 -4.72 11.83 -0.10
CA PRO A 406 -5.53 12.70 -0.94
C PRO A 406 -5.35 12.36 -2.43
N ASP A 407 -6.47 12.28 -3.13
CA ASP A 407 -6.53 11.83 -4.52
C ASP A 407 -5.77 12.75 -5.49
N ASP A 408 -5.77 14.05 -5.21
CA ASP A 408 -5.07 15.05 -6.00
C ASP A 408 -3.55 15.08 -5.80
N GLN A 409 -3.01 14.21 -4.91
CA GLN A 409 -1.58 14.15 -4.60
C GLN A 409 -0.98 12.74 -4.69
N VAL A 410 -1.73 11.68 -4.35
CA VAL A 410 -1.16 10.33 -4.20
C VAL A 410 -1.99 9.19 -4.81
N TYR A 411 -2.96 9.49 -5.69
CA TYR A 411 -3.64 8.47 -6.50
C TYR A 411 -2.76 8.10 -7.70
N LEU A 412 -2.11 6.95 -7.62
CA LEU A 412 -1.11 6.52 -8.60
C LEU A 412 -1.72 5.86 -9.84
N ASP A 413 -3.04 5.83 -9.95
CA ASP A 413 -3.80 5.50 -11.16
C ASP A 413 -4.02 6.70 -12.09
N TYR A 414 -3.88 7.93 -11.57
CA TYR A 414 -3.98 9.14 -12.38
C TYR A 414 -2.86 9.24 -13.43
N ARG A 415 -3.13 9.87 -14.56
CA ARG A 415 -2.13 10.11 -15.61
C ARG A 415 -0.90 10.84 -15.07
N GLN A 416 0.28 10.48 -15.57
CA GLN A 416 1.53 11.06 -15.08
C GLN A 416 1.93 12.37 -15.76
N SER A 417 1.30 12.74 -16.88
CA SER A 417 1.60 13.97 -17.61
C SER A 417 0.46 14.40 -18.54
N LEU A 418 0.67 15.47 -19.26
CA LEU A 418 -0.20 15.96 -20.32
C LEU A 418 0.17 15.40 -21.71
N ASP A 419 1.10 14.42 -21.78
CA ASP A 419 1.44 13.78 -23.06
C ASP A 419 0.18 13.11 -23.64
N PRO A 420 -0.19 13.40 -24.91
CA PRO A 420 -1.37 12.80 -25.52
C PRO A 420 -1.26 11.28 -25.72
N ASN A 421 -0.08 10.69 -25.53
CA ASN A 421 0.17 9.27 -25.62
C ASN A 421 0.07 8.55 -24.25
N GLU A 422 -0.23 9.27 -23.16
CA GLU A 422 -0.49 8.60 -21.87
C GLU A 422 -1.60 7.55 -22.04
N PRO A 423 -1.38 6.30 -21.55
CA PRO A 423 -2.37 5.24 -21.70
C PRO A 423 -3.60 5.56 -20.84
N ILE A 424 -4.78 5.59 -21.47
CA ILE A 424 -6.08 5.81 -20.80
C ILE A 424 -5.99 6.94 -19.76
N PRO A 425 -5.82 8.20 -20.18
CA PRO A 425 -5.60 9.29 -19.25
C PRO A 425 -6.83 9.52 -18.35
N VAL A 426 -6.64 9.33 -17.04
CA VAL A 426 -7.67 9.53 -16.01
C VAL A 426 -7.31 10.73 -15.17
N SER A 427 -8.31 11.54 -14.84
CA SER A 427 -8.24 12.67 -13.93
C SER A 427 -7.14 13.68 -14.26
N ILE A 428 -6.58 14.34 -13.25
CA ILE A 428 -5.54 15.37 -13.37
C ILE A 428 -4.17 14.74 -13.69
N PRO A 429 -3.24 15.50 -14.29
CA PRO A 429 -1.85 15.04 -14.34
C PRO A 429 -1.25 15.08 -12.93
N LEU A 430 -0.69 13.96 -12.50
CA LEU A 430 -0.01 13.81 -11.23
C LEU A 430 1.43 13.36 -11.48
N THR A 431 2.35 14.32 -11.49
CA THR A 431 3.75 14.10 -11.83
C THR A 431 4.55 13.52 -10.66
N VAL A 432 5.78 13.11 -10.91
CA VAL A 432 6.72 12.71 -9.85
C VAL A 432 6.95 13.83 -8.85
N GLU A 433 7.04 15.08 -9.33
CA GLU A 433 7.24 16.28 -8.51
C GLU A 433 6.02 16.57 -7.63
N ASP A 434 4.80 16.42 -8.17
CA ASP A 434 3.56 16.56 -7.39
C ASP A 434 3.54 15.57 -6.22
N VAL A 435 3.83 14.28 -6.49
CA VAL A 435 3.88 13.24 -5.44
C VAL A 435 5.03 13.47 -4.45
N TYR A 436 6.17 13.97 -4.93
CA TYR A 436 7.29 14.33 -4.05
C TYR A 436 6.94 15.49 -3.10
N ALA A 437 6.11 16.41 -3.55
CA ALA A 437 5.65 17.55 -2.75
C ALA A 437 4.59 17.16 -1.71
N PHE A 438 4.03 15.94 -1.76
CA PHE A 438 3.03 15.48 -0.83
C PHE A 438 3.45 15.65 0.63
N GLU A 439 2.57 16.28 1.44
CA GLU A 439 2.76 16.46 2.87
C GLU A 439 1.57 15.84 3.61
N PRO A 440 1.78 14.72 4.35
CA PRO A 440 0.72 14.04 5.06
C PRO A 440 0.05 14.86 6.17
N VAL A 441 0.79 15.79 6.79
CA VAL A 441 0.29 16.60 7.90
C VAL A 441 -0.27 17.93 7.40
N PRO A 442 -1.60 18.16 7.47
CA PRO A 442 -2.19 19.45 7.11
C PRO A 442 -1.64 20.60 7.97
N SER A 443 -1.36 21.74 7.33
CA SER A 443 -0.81 22.93 8.00
C SER A 443 -1.75 23.56 9.04
N ASP A 444 -3.04 23.24 8.97
CA ASP A 444 -4.10 23.81 9.81
C ASP A 444 -4.25 23.09 11.15
N LEU A 445 -3.47 22.03 11.38
CA LEU A 445 -3.48 21.26 12.62
C LEU A 445 -2.50 21.85 13.65
N THR A 446 -2.92 21.84 14.90
CA THR A 446 -2.01 22.05 16.04
C THR A 446 -1.08 20.83 16.20
N GLU A 447 0.02 20.97 16.95
CA GLU A 447 0.94 19.86 17.23
C GLU A 447 0.25 18.64 17.86
N ALA A 448 -0.73 18.88 18.76
CA ALA A 448 -1.50 17.81 19.40
C ALA A 448 -2.42 17.08 18.40
N GLU A 449 -3.08 17.81 17.51
CA GLU A 449 -3.92 17.24 16.45
C GLU A 449 -3.07 16.53 15.40
N ALA A 450 -1.92 17.10 15.01
CA ALA A 450 -0.99 16.51 14.07
C ALA A 450 -0.43 15.15 14.55
N ALA A 451 -0.39 14.90 15.86
CA ALA A 451 0.02 13.62 16.42
C ALA A 451 -0.92 12.45 16.04
N HIS A 452 -2.16 12.74 15.62
CA HIS A 452 -3.10 11.74 15.08
C HIS A 452 -2.80 11.36 13.62
N VAL A 453 -1.97 12.12 12.90
CA VAL A 453 -1.59 11.76 11.52
C VAL A 453 -0.53 10.67 11.56
N LEU A 454 -0.95 9.43 11.33
CA LEU A 454 -0.07 8.25 11.36
C LEU A 454 0.95 8.28 10.22
N GLY A 455 0.61 8.93 9.09
CA GLY A 455 1.45 9.03 7.91
C GLY A 455 0.65 9.16 6.63
N GLY A 456 1.21 8.63 5.53
CA GLY A 456 0.60 8.72 4.21
C GLY A 456 0.62 7.43 3.43
N GLN A 457 -0.26 7.37 2.43
CA GLN A 457 -0.44 6.20 1.58
C GLN A 457 -0.69 6.62 0.13
N GLY A 458 -0.10 5.89 -0.82
CA GLY A 458 -0.43 6.00 -2.23
C GLY A 458 -1.46 4.95 -2.63
N ASN A 459 -2.50 5.36 -3.36
CA ASN A 459 -3.56 4.46 -3.78
C ASN A 459 -3.38 4.04 -5.25
N ILE A 460 -3.58 2.74 -5.50
CA ILE A 460 -3.38 2.10 -6.80
C ILE A 460 -4.68 1.39 -7.17
N TRP A 461 -5.60 2.16 -7.77
CA TRP A 461 -6.86 1.66 -8.31
C TRP A 461 -6.62 1.03 -9.68
N THR A 462 -7.20 -0.14 -9.93
CA THR A 462 -6.79 -0.98 -11.08
C THR A 462 -7.81 -1.05 -12.22
N GLU A 463 -8.78 -0.14 -12.30
CA GLU A 463 -9.76 -0.11 -13.40
C GLU A 463 -9.09 -0.10 -14.78
N HIS A 464 -7.96 0.58 -14.89
CA HIS A 464 -7.19 0.71 -16.13
C HIS A 464 -5.81 0.03 -16.07
N MET A 465 -5.57 -0.79 -15.06
CA MET A 465 -4.32 -1.53 -14.84
C MET A 465 -4.56 -3.04 -14.96
N ASP A 466 -4.68 -3.52 -16.18
CA ASP A 466 -5.02 -4.92 -16.52
C ASP A 466 -3.85 -5.91 -16.36
N SER A 467 -2.69 -5.45 -15.94
CA SER A 467 -1.49 -6.27 -15.83
C SER A 467 -0.43 -5.65 -14.92
N PRO A 468 0.52 -6.44 -14.39
CA PRO A 468 1.67 -5.93 -13.64
C PRO A 468 2.49 -4.88 -14.40
N ARG A 469 2.55 -4.96 -15.73
CA ARG A 469 3.26 -3.98 -16.58
C ARG A 469 2.58 -2.61 -16.57
N THR A 470 1.25 -2.59 -16.58
CA THR A 470 0.47 -1.35 -16.50
C THR A 470 0.57 -0.72 -15.11
N ILE A 471 0.58 -1.56 -14.06
CA ILE A 471 0.86 -1.13 -12.69
C ILE A 471 2.26 -0.53 -12.59
N ASP A 472 3.28 -1.22 -13.08
CA ASP A 472 4.65 -0.69 -13.09
C ASP A 472 4.73 0.70 -13.74
N TYR A 473 4.08 0.85 -14.90
CA TYR A 473 4.06 2.10 -15.63
C TYR A 473 3.41 3.23 -14.84
N LEU A 474 2.23 3.01 -14.29
CA LEU A 474 1.47 4.06 -13.59
C LEU A 474 2.05 4.36 -12.19
N VAL A 475 2.51 3.33 -11.48
CA VAL A 475 3.00 3.47 -10.10
C VAL A 475 4.42 4.05 -10.04
N PHE A 476 5.30 3.63 -10.95
CA PHE A 476 6.70 4.07 -10.92
C PHE A 476 7.01 5.11 -12.00
N PRO A 477 7.84 6.11 -11.66
CA PRO A 477 8.63 6.24 -10.42
C PRO A 477 7.94 6.99 -9.27
N ARG A 478 6.63 7.30 -9.35
CA ARG A 478 5.93 8.10 -8.33
C ARG A 478 5.94 7.46 -6.94
N LEU A 479 5.86 6.13 -6.84
CA LEU A 479 5.98 5.42 -5.55
C LEU A 479 7.34 5.68 -4.88
N SER A 480 8.41 5.87 -5.66
CA SER A 480 9.72 6.24 -5.10
C SER A 480 9.71 7.65 -4.50
N ALA A 481 8.96 8.57 -5.10
CA ALA A 481 8.76 9.93 -4.58
C ALA A 481 7.90 9.93 -3.32
N LEU A 482 6.81 9.16 -3.31
CA LEU A 482 5.98 8.95 -2.13
C LEU A 482 6.80 8.38 -0.96
N ALA A 483 7.61 7.35 -1.23
CA ALA A 483 8.44 6.72 -0.20
C ALA A 483 9.35 7.74 0.48
N GLU A 484 9.95 8.65 -0.28
CA GLU A 484 10.75 9.73 0.29
C GLU A 484 9.90 10.74 1.06
N ALA A 485 8.70 11.08 0.57
CA ALA A 485 7.79 12.00 1.25
C ALA A 485 7.36 11.51 2.64
N VAL A 486 7.13 10.21 2.78
CA VAL A 486 6.68 9.63 4.06
C VAL A 486 7.83 9.12 4.94
N TRP A 487 9.05 9.03 4.40
CA TRP A 487 10.23 8.57 5.14
C TRP A 487 11.06 9.72 5.72
N THR A 488 11.37 10.76 4.88
CA THR A 488 12.40 11.74 5.19
C THR A 488 11.95 12.75 6.24
N THR A 489 12.77 12.97 7.27
CA THR A 489 12.49 13.85 8.41
C THR A 489 12.88 15.31 8.19
N GLY A 490 13.73 15.61 7.20
CA GLY A 490 14.22 16.96 6.90
C GLY A 490 13.42 17.69 5.82
N SER A 491 13.88 18.88 5.47
CA SER A 491 13.36 19.58 4.28
C SER A 491 13.66 18.77 3.03
N ARG A 492 12.70 18.74 2.11
CA ARG A 492 12.81 18.02 0.85
C ARG A 492 12.97 19.02 -0.29
N ASP A 493 13.93 18.78 -1.19
CA ASP A 493 14.19 19.57 -2.39
C ASP A 493 14.16 18.64 -3.61
N PHE A 494 13.21 18.88 -4.53
CA PHE A 494 13.06 18.06 -5.72
C PHE A 494 14.30 18.11 -6.62
N SER A 495 15.02 19.24 -6.67
CA SER A 495 16.24 19.37 -7.46
C SER A 495 17.40 18.48 -6.94
N GLU A 496 17.38 18.12 -5.65
CA GLU A 496 18.30 17.16 -5.05
C GLU A 496 17.79 15.71 -5.18
N PHE A 497 16.48 15.52 -5.22
CA PHE A 497 15.87 14.21 -5.40
C PHE A 497 16.03 13.69 -6.84
N GLU A 498 15.78 14.51 -7.85
CA GLU A 498 15.80 14.10 -9.25
C GLU A 498 17.08 13.35 -9.67
N PRO A 499 18.33 13.83 -9.37
CA PRO A 499 19.55 13.09 -9.70
C PRO A 499 19.71 11.78 -8.90
N ARG A 500 19.14 11.69 -7.68
CA ARG A 500 19.12 10.44 -6.91
C ARG A 500 18.13 9.46 -7.50
N LEU A 501 16.95 9.94 -7.90
CA LEU A 501 15.94 9.15 -8.61
C LEU A 501 16.51 8.58 -9.90
N ALA A 502 17.19 9.39 -10.72
CA ALA A 502 17.78 8.92 -11.98
C ALA A 502 18.72 7.71 -11.79
N ARG A 503 19.48 7.67 -10.68
CA ARG A 503 20.30 6.50 -10.32
C ARG A 503 19.47 5.35 -9.75
N HIS A 504 18.39 5.66 -9.03
CA HIS A 504 17.46 4.65 -8.50
C HIS A 504 16.73 3.91 -9.61
N LEU A 505 16.40 4.59 -10.71
CA LEU A 505 15.79 3.96 -11.91
C LEU A 505 16.63 2.80 -12.45
N ALA A 506 17.97 2.88 -12.35
CA ALA A 506 18.81 1.74 -12.73
C ALA A 506 18.63 0.51 -11.82
N ARG A 507 18.22 0.70 -10.56
CA ARG A 507 17.84 -0.40 -9.65
C ARG A 507 16.50 -0.99 -10.07
N LEU A 508 15.53 -0.13 -10.41
CA LEU A 508 14.22 -0.56 -10.94
C LEU A 508 14.38 -1.33 -12.27
N ASP A 509 15.27 -0.87 -13.17
CA ASP A 509 15.63 -1.63 -14.38
C ASP A 509 16.22 -3.02 -14.04
N ALA A 510 17.05 -3.11 -13.00
CA ALA A 510 17.69 -4.37 -12.61
C ALA A 510 16.68 -5.39 -12.05
N VAL A 511 15.63 -4.95 -11.33
CA VAL A 511 14.53 -5.81 -10.87
C VAL A 511 13.45 -6.03 -11.92
N GLY A 512 13.51 -5.34 -13.07
CA GLY A 512 12.60 -5.51 -14.20
C GLY A 512 11.29 -4.75 -14.07
N VAL A 513 11.29 -3.57 -13.43
CA VAL A 513 10.14 -2.67 -13.38
C VAL A 513 10.04 -1.87 -14.67
N GLU A 514 8.86 -1.91 -15.31
CA GLU A 514 8.60 -1.19 -16.57
C GLU A 514 8.03 0.22 -16.31
N TYR A 515 8.70 0.99 -15.49
CA TYR A 515 8.28 2.34 -15.09
C TYR A 515 8.17 3.31 -16.28
N ARG A 516 7.38 4.39 -16.10
CA ARG A 516 7.27 5.49 -17.06
C ARG A 516 8.60 6.22 -17.18
N ARG A 517 9.11 6.34 -18.40
CA ARG A 517 10.34 7.08 -18.71
C ARG A 517 10.06 8.60 -18.72
N SER A 518 11.08 9.39 -18.40
CA SER A 518 10.98 10.87 -18.50
C SER A 518 10.69 11.36 -19.93
N SER A 519 11.06 10.56 -20.93
CA SER A 519 10.77 10.83 -22.35
C SER A 519 9.32 10.54 -22.78
N GLY A 520 8.46 10.10 -21.85
CA GLY A 520 7.10 9.67 -22.13
C GLY A 520 6.94 8.15 -22.27
N PRO A 521 5.72 7.68 -22.59
CA PRO A 521 5.45 6.26 -22.76
C PRO A 521 6.20 5.66 -23.95
N LEU A 522 6.64 4.42 -23.78
CA LEU A 522 7.19 3.62 -24.88
C LEU A 522 6.05 3.12 -25.78
N PRO A 523 6.31 2.76 -27.05
CA PRO A 523 5.24 2.42 -28.00
C PRO A 523 4.26 1.34 -27.51
N TRP A 524 4.74 0.37 -26.75
CA TRP A 524 3.89 -0.72 -26.20
C TRP A 524 3.20 -0.37 -24.88
N GLN A 525 3.49 0.80 -24.30
CA GLN A 525 2.83 1.32 -23.11
C GLN A 525 1.64 2.21 -23.47
N THR A 526 1.56 2.69 -24.70
CA THR A 526 0.43 3.49 -25.19
C THR A 526 -0.82 2.63 -25.46
N ARG A 527 -1.99 3.23 -25.41
CA ARG A 527 -3.29 2.58 -25.71
C ARG A 527 -4.06 3.41 -26.75
N PRO A 528 -3.58 3.42 -28.02
CA PRO A 528 -4.19 4.25 -29.07
C PRO A 528 -5.66 3.91 -29.30
N GLY A 529 -6.51 4.94 -29.32
CA GLY A 529 -7.94 4.78 -29.57
C GLY A 529 -8.78 4.32 -28.37
N VAL A 530 -8.16 4.06 -27.22
CA VAL A 530 -8.89 3.78 -25.99
C VAL A 530 -9.22 5.12 -25.29
N PRO A 531 -10.51 5.41 -25.01
CA PRO A 531 -10.90 6.68 -24.42
C PRO A 531 -10.45 6.77 -22.96
N GLY A 532 -10.06 7.97 -22.54
CA GLY A 532 -9.79 8.33 -21.16
C GLY A 532 -10.85 9.30 -20.62
N ARG A 533 -10.71 9.66 -19.37
CA ARG A 533 -11.53 10.67 -18.68
C ARG A 533 -10.62 11.69 -17.99
N PRO A 534 -9.88 12.50 -18.76
CA PRO A 534 -9.01 13.51 -18.19
C PRO A 534 -9.82 14.64 -17.56
N ALA A 535 -9.31 15.23 -16.48
CA ALA A 535 -9.85 16.41 -15.83
C ALA A 535 -8.77 17.48 -15.67
N THR A 536 -9.18 18.72 -15.46
CA THR A 536 -8.32 19.80 -14.98
C THR A 536 -8.24 19.81 -13.46
N ARG A 537 -7.23 20.50 -12.89
CA ARG A 537 -7.12 20.65 -11.43
C ARG A 537 -8.31 21.42 -10.85
N GLU A 538 -8.84 22.41 -11.59
CA GLU A 538 -10.01 23.19 -11.20
C GLU A 538 -11.27 22.33 -11.14
N GLU A 539 -11.50 21.50 -12.16
CA GLU A 539 -12.64 20.56 -12.19
C GLU A 539 -12.54 19.55 -11.04
N ARG A 540 -11.35 19.00 -10.78
CA ARG A 540 -11.17 18.06 -9.69
C ARG A 540 -11.35 18.71 -8.32
N ALA A 541 -10.81 19.91 -8.11
CA ALA A 541 -10.98 20.66 -6.87
C ALA A 541 -12.45 21.01 -6.62
N ALA A 542 -13.21 21.37 -7.66
CA ALA A 542 -14.64 21.63 -7.53
C ALA A 542 -15.43 20.36 -7.14
N TYR A 543 -15.11 19.22 -7.75
CA TYR A 543 -15.71 17.93 -7.40
C TYR A 543 -15.41 17.54 -5.95
N ILE A 544 -14.16 17.63 -5.51
CA ILE A 544 -13.78 17.33 -4.12
C ILE A 544 -14.51 18.25 -3.15
N ALA A 545 -14.58 19.55 -3.43
CA ALA A 545 -15.31 20.51 -2.57
C ALA A 545 -16.80 20.14 -2.43
N GLU A 546 -17.42 19.60 -3.47
CA GLU A 546 -18.80 19.14 -3.45
C GLU A 546 -18.97 17.91 -2.56
N ILE A 547 -18.14 16.87 -2.76
CA ILE A 547 -18.30 15.59 -2.04
C ILE A 547 -17.85 15.61 -0.58
N VAL A 548 -17.03 16.60 -0.16
CA VAL A 548 -16.63 16.76 1.26
C VAL A 548 -17.57 17.69 2.05
N ALA A 549 -18.56 18.32 1.41
CA ALA A 549 -19.40 19.31 2.07
C ALA A 549 -20.11 18.79 3.33
N ASN A 550 -20.39 17.49 3.39
CA ASN A 550 -21.03 16.84 4.53
C ASN A 550 -20.08 16.55 5.70
N ILE A 551 -18.76 16.45 5.45
CA ILE A 551 -17.77 16.21 6.52
C ILE A 551 -17.35 17.50 7.21
N ALA A 552 -17.35 18.60 6.47
CA ALA A 552 -16.87 19.89 6.94
C ALA A 552 -17.83 20.61 7.91
N GLN A 553 -19.04 20.09 8.11
CA GLN A 553 -20.06 20.58 9.04
C GLN A 553 -19.97 19.85 10.40
#